data_ebf99721c208e0cd0e64721db40a2190
#
_entry.id   ebf99721c208e0cd0e64721db40a2190
#
_cell.length_a   1.000
_cell.length_b   1.000
_cell.length_c   1.000
_cell.angle_alpha   90.00
_cell.angle_beta   90.00
_cell.angle_gamma   90.00
#
_symmetry.space_group_name_H-M   'P 1'
#
loop_
_entity.id
_entity.type
_entity.pdbx_description
1 polymer ?
#
loop_
_entity_poly.entity_id
_entity_poly.type
_entity_poly.pdbx_seq_one_letter_code
_entity_poly.pdbx_strand_id
1 'polypeptide(L)' 'MTMYTMRNIHGHIQVYDYNGNFLFSADNEREAREELKEYAESAA' A
#
# COMPACT_ATOMS: atom_id res chain seq x y z
N MET A 1 -4.70 -13.45 -1.75
CA MET A 1 -4.82 -12.76 -0.48
C MET A 1 -3.84 -11.63 -0.39
N THR A 2 -4.30 -10.49 0.11
CA THR A 2 -3.44 -9.32 0.22
C THR A 2 -2.55 -9.43 1.44
N MET A 3 -1.25 -9.23 1.25
CA MET A 3 -0.28 -9.32 2.33
C MET A 3 0.29 -7.95 2.64
N TYR A 4 -0.51 -6.91 2.49
CA TYR A 4 -0.06 -5.54 2.70
C TYR A 4 -0.83 -4.91 3.84
N THR A 5 -0.18 -3.93 4.48
CA THR A 5 -0.79 -3.19 5.59
C THR A 5 -0.89 -1.73 5.21
N MET A 6 -2.05 -1.14 5.46
CA MET A 6 -2.27 0.29 5.23
C MET A 6 -2.46 0.99 6.55
N ARG A 7 -1.84 2.16 6.71
CA ARG A 7 -1.98 2.95 7.92
C ARG A 7 -2.31 4.38 7.56
N ASN A 8 -3.31 4.93 8.22
CA ASN A 8 -3.69 6.32 8.03
C ASN A 8 -2.91 7.18 9.02
N ILE A 9 -2.01 8.01 8.50
CA ILE A 9 -1.17 8.87 9.32
C ILE A 9 -1.29 10.29 8.80
N HIS A 10 -1.87 11.17 9.60
CA HIS A 10 -1.99 12.60 9.25
C HIS A 10 -2.65 12.81 7.89
N GLY A 11 -3.70 12.04 7.61
CA GLY A 11 -4.43 12.20 6.36
C GLY A 11 -3.80 11.54 5.16
N HIS A 12 -2.72 10.82 5.36
CA HIS A 12 -2.07 10.06 4.29
C HIS A 12 -2.15 8.58 4.59
N ILE A 13 -2.20 7.78 3.53
CA ILE A 13 -2.18 6.32 3.67
C ILE A 13 -0.77 5.86 3.40
N GLN A 14 -0.15 5.20 4.38
CA GLN A 14 1.16 4.60 4.21
C GLN A 14 0.99 3.11 4.06
N VAL A 15 1.63 2.54 3.04
CA VAL A 15 1.47 1.14 2.70
C VAL A 15 2.77 0.40 2.95
N TYR A 16 2.65 -0.74 3.63
CA TYR A 16 3.78 -1.59 4.00
C TYR A 16 3.53 -3.00 3.50
N ASP A 17 4.60 -3.72 3.23
CA ASP A 17 4.46 -5.12 2.86
C ASP A 17 4.29 -5.97 4.13
N TYR A 18 4.20 -7.29 3.95
CA TYR A 18 3.95 -8.17 5.07
C TYR A 18 5.17 -8.31 5.98
N ASN A 19 6.33 -7.87 5.55
CA ASN A 19 7.52 -7.84 6.39
C ASN A 19 7.65 -6.55 7.17
N GLY A 20 6.76 -5.59 6.93
CA GLY A 20 6.83 -4.31 7.60
C GLY A 20 7.66 -3.28 6.88
N ASN A 21 8.06 -3.55 5.65
CA ASN A 21 8.84 -2.60 4.87
C ASN A 21 7.94 -1.59 4.21
N PHE A 22 8.31 -0.32 4.31
CA PHE A 22 7.54 0.75 3.67
C PHE A 22 7.63 0.64 2.16
N LEU A 23 6.48 0.72 1.49
CA LEU A 23 6.41 0.65 0.05
C LEU A 23 6.17 2.02 -0.57
N PHE A 24 5.07 2.65 -0.20
CA PHE A 24 4.72 3.95 -0.75
C PHE A 24 3.64 4.60 0.10
N SER A 25 3.35 5.87 -0.18
CA SER A 25 2.26 6.57 0.47
C SER A 25 1.28 7.08 -0.59
N ALA A 26 0.04 7.26 -0.18
CA ALA A 26 -1.02 7.75 -1.06
C ALA A 26 -1.88 8.74 -0.31
N ASP A 27 -2.66 9.52 -1.05
CA ASP A 27 -3.52 10.52 -0.44
C ASP A 27 -4.77 9.93 0.19
N ASN A 28 -5.23 8.80 -0.32
CA ASN A 28 -6.42 8.15 0.21
C ASN A 28 -6.36 6.66 -0.09
N GLU A 29 -7.33 5.93 0.48
CA GLU A 29 -7.36 4.48 0.34
C GLU A 29 -7.53 4.03 -1.11
N ARG A 30 -8.33 4.75 -1.86
CA ARG A 30 -8.57 4.35 -3.23
C ARG A 30 -7.26 4.35 -4.03
N GLU A 31 -6.50 5.42 -3.88
CA GLU A 31 -5.22 5.51 -4.59
C GLU A 31 -4.25 4.44 -4.10
N ALA A 32 -4.26 4.18 -2.80
CA ALA A 32 -3.40 3.14 -2.26
C ALA A 32 -3.73 1.78 -2.87
N ARG A 33 -5.00 1.48 -3.03
CA ARG A 33 -5.42 0.20 -3.60
C ARG A 33 -5.03 0.09 -5.06
N GLU A 34 -5.15 1.18 -5.80
CA GLU A 34 -4.79 1.16 -7.22
C GLU A 34 -3.31 0.95 -7.40
N GLU A 35 -2.52 1.60 -6.56
CA GLU A 35 -1.07 1.39 -6.60
C GLU A 35 -0.71 -0.03 -6.21
N LEU A 36 -1.39 -0.58 -5.21
CA LEU A 36 -1.12 -1.94 -4.78
C LEU A 36 -1.38 -2.96 -5.88
N LYS A 37 -2.36 -2.70 -6.72
CA LYS A 37 -2.63 -3.59 -7.83
C LYS A 37 -1.41 -3.69 -8.74
N GLU A 38 -0.77 -2.57 -9.01
CA GLU A 38 0.41 -2.58 -9.85
C GLU A 38 1.56 -3.30 -9.17
N TYR A 39 1.70 -3.11 -7.87
CA TYR A 39 2.72 -3.83 -7.12
C TYR A 39 2.51 -5.33 -7.20
N ALA A 40 1.26 -5.76 -7.03
CA ALA A 40 0.96 -7.18 -7.06
C ALA A 40 1.22 -7.78 -8.44
N GLU A 41 0.95 -7.01 -9.49
CA GLU A 41 1.15 -7.51 -10.84
C GLU A 41 2.62 -7.57 -11.20
N SER A 42 3.40 -6.61 -10.75
CA SER A 42 4.83 -6.59 -11.09
C SER A 42 5.63 -7.53 -10.21
N ALA A 43 5.08 -8.02 -9.12
CA ALA A 43 5.78 -8.93 -8.24
C ALA A 43 5.73 -10.38 -8.73
N ALA A 44 5.07 -10.62 -9.83
CA ALA A 44 4.91 -11.99 -10.33
C ALA A 44 6.21 -12.59 -10.84
#